data_1fa835e9a84920e1ba74b0620f319af5
#
_entry.id   1fa835e9a84920e1ba74b0620f319af5
#
_cell.length_a   1.000
_cell.length_b   1.000
_cell.length_c   1.000
_cell.angle_alpha   90.00
_cell.angle_beta   90.00
_cell.angle_gamma   90.00
#
_symmetry.space_group_name_H-M   'P 1'
#
loop_
_entity.id
_entity.type
_entity.pdbx_description
1 polymer ?
#
loop_
_entity_poly.entity_id
_entity_poly.type
_entity_poly.pdbx_seq_one_letter_code
_entity_poly.pdbx_strand_id
1 'polypeptide(L)'
;AKLILDVNEKSVFVSTGGMEFDKKKLSILLMHGSGLTHIVWSLHEQFYASQGFNVLSIDLPGHGNSDGPALKSIQEISNWVKSLMNTINISKIIIVGHSQGCLVGIDFASRYPDLISSLVLVAGSYKMPVNQDLIDLAEAGDDKAILLMMKWGYEGSKAFIGGNPVKKIINSSREIREVLAVDLNACNNYKDGEKALNKINCSTLCIFGELDKMVPLKVGTKMSDAIKNSETKIISNCGHMIVFEKAFEMRQLVKQFIMK
;
A
#
# COMPACT_ATOMS: atom_id res chain seq x y z
N ALA A 1 0.71 -8.29 -18.07
CA ALA A 1 0.86 -7.14 -18.96
C ALA A 1 1.35 -5.91 -18.17
N LYS A 2 1.92 -4.96 -18.87
CA LYS A 2 2.45 -3.73 -18.32
C LYS A 2 1.77 -2.56 -19.01
N LEU A 3 1.46 -1.50 -18.24
CA LEU A 3 1.05 -0.22 -18.80
C LEU A 3 2.08 0.82 -18.41
N ILE A 4 2.38 1.71 -19.36
CA ILE A 4 3.10 2.93 -19.09
C ILE A 4 2.13 4.07 -19.36
N LEU A 5 1.81 4.80 -18.31
CA LEU A 5 0.83 5.88 -18.33
C LEU A 5 1.54 7.22 -18.22
N ASP A 6 0.95 8.24 -18.81
CA ASP A 6 1.35 9.62 -18.56
C ASP A 6 0.38 10.23 -17.55
N VAL A 7 0.87 10.46 -16.33
CA VAL A 7 0.10 11.10 -15.27
C VAL A 7 0.81 12.39 -14.88
N ASN A 8 0.16 13.51 -15.11
CA ASN A 8 0.73 14.84 -14.86
C ASN A 8 2.10 15.05 -15.53
N GLU A 9 2.22 14.64 -16.80
CA GLU A 9 3.45 14.78 -17.61
C GLU A 9 4.64 13.93 -17.09
N LYS A 10 4.35 12.88 -16.33
CA LYS A 10 5.34 11.92 -15.81
C LYS A 10 4.95 10.49 -16.17
N SER A 11 5.94 9.71 -16.55
CA SER A 11 5.76 8.29 -16.86
C SER A 11 5.52 7.49 -15.58
N VAL A 12 4.46 6.69 -15.59
CA VAL A 12 4.05 5.84 -14.47
C VAL A 12 3.96 4.40 -14.91
N PHE A 13 4.64 3.52 -14.19
CA PHE A 13 4.60 2.08 -14.43
C PHE A 13 3.44 1.44 -13.67
N VAL A 14 2.68 0.58 -14.39
CA VAL A 14 1.59 -0.20 -13.83
C VAL A 14 1.70 -1.65 -14.30
N SER A 15 1.71 -2.59 -13.36
CA SER A 15 1.56 -4.02 -13.65
C SER A 15 0.08 -4.40 -13.56
N THR A 16 -0.41 -5.18 -14.52
CA THR A 16 -1.85 -5.49 -14.65
C THR A 16 -2.19 -6.95 -14.37
N GLY A 17 -1.28 -7.70 -13.76
CA GLY A 17 -1.51 -9.10 -13.44
C GLY A 17 -1.64 -10.01 -14.66
N GLY A 18 -1.06 -9.61 -15.79
CA GLY A 18 -1.07 -10.40 -17.02
C GLY A 18 -2.31 -10.25 -17.89
N MET A 19 -3.25 -9.39 -17.51
CA MET A 19 -4.48 -9.13 -18.25
C MET A 19 -4.50 -7.72 -18.82
N GLU A 20 -5.10 -7.55 -19.99
CA GLU A 20 -5.32 -6.21 -20.56
C GLU A 20 -6.38 -5.44 -19.75
N PHE A 21 -6.23 -4.12 -19.74
CA PHE A 21 -7.18 -3.22 -19.09
C PHE A 21 -8.50 -3.21 -19.86
N ASP A 22 -9.60 -3.43 -19.15
CA ASP A 22 -10.97 -3.41 -19.70
C ASP A 22 -11.82 -2.41 -18.89
N LYS A 23 -12.27 -1.35 -19.53
CA LYS A 23 -13.10 -0.30 -18.89
C LYS A 23 -14.40 -0.81 -18.27
N LYS A 24 -14.86 -1.98 -18.67
CA LYS A 24 -16.11 -2.58 -18.15
C LYS A 24 -15.88 -3.26 -16.79
N LYS A 25 -14.64 -3.55 -16.44
CA LYS A 25 -14.30 -4.21 -15.18
C LYS A 25 -14.01 -3.19 -14.09
N LEU A 26 -14.40 -3.52 -12.87
CA LEU A 26 -14.01 -2.74 -11.70
C LEU A 26 -12.51 -2.86 -11.47
N SER A 27 -11.88 -1.75 -11.13
CA SER A 27 -10.42 -1.67 -10.96
C SER A 27 -10.01 -1.77 -9.49
N ILE A 28 -8.95 -2.54 -9.24
CA ILE A 28 -8.28 -2.63 -7.94
C ILE A 28 -6.93 -1.95 -8.06
N LEU A 29 -6.71 -0.92 -7.24
CA LEU A 29 -5.43 -0.25 -7.10
C LEU A 29 -4.66 -0.89 -5.94
N LEU A 30 -3.53 -1.50 -6.24
CA LEU A 30 -2.62 -2.08 -5.25
C LEU A 30 -1.51 -1.07 -4.94
N MET A 31 -1.53 -0.55 -3.72
CA MET A 31 -0.63 0.53 -3.30
C MET A 31 0.39 0.03 -2.30
N HIS A 32 1.66 0.09 -2.68
CA HIS A 32 2.79 -0.35 -1.87
C HIS A 32 3.08 0.59 -0.69
N GLY A 33 3.91 0.11 0.24
CA GLY A 33 4.37 0.87 1.39
C GLY A 33 5.62 1.72 1.11
N SER A 34 6.14 2.33 2.18
CA SER A 34 7.30 3.24 2.13
C SER A 34 8.54 2.57 1.54
N GLY A 35 9.14 3.21 0.55
CA GLY A 35 10.37 2.78 -0.09
C GLY A 35 10.24 1.51 -0.93
N LEU A 36 9.03 1.01 -1.17
CA LEU A 36 8.77 -0.22 -1.90
C LEU A 36 8.34 0.06 -3.36
N THR A 37 7.91 -0.98 -4.05
CA THR A 37 7.45 -0.91 -5.44
C THR A 37 6.28 -1.88 -5.65
N HIS A 38 5.72 -1.90 -6.87
CA HIS A 38 4.67 -2.85 -7.26
C HIS A 38 5.03 -4.31 -6.98
N ILE A 39 6.33 -4.64 -6.91
CA ILE A 39 6.80 -6.03 -6.72
C ILE A 39 6.27 -6.65 -5.43
N VAL A 40 5.96 -5.86 -4.41
CA VAL A 40 5.35 -6.39 -3.17
C VAL A 40 4.00 -7.08 -3.42
N TRP A 41 3.36 -6.77 -4.54
CA TRP A 41 2.10 -7.35 -4.97
C TRP A 41 2.23 -8.53 -5.92
N SER A 42 3.45 -8.99 -6.21
CA SER A 42 3.71 -10.04 -7.19
C SER A 42 2.95 -11.35 -6.94
N LEU A 43 2.66 -11.68 -5.68
CA LEU A 43 1.88 -12.87 -5.30
C LEU A 43 0.36 -12.63 -5.34
N HIS A 44 -0.08 -11.42 -5.67
CA HIS A 44 -1.48 -11.00 -5.59
C HIS A 44 -2.07 -10.62 -6.95
N GLU A 45 -1.30 -10.00 -7.81
CA GLU A 45 -1.76 -9.37 -9.05
C GLU A 45 -2.55 -10.32 -9.94
N GLN A 46 -1.96 -11.46 -10.27
CA GLN A 46 -2.58 -12.45 -11.16
C GLN A 46 -3.83 -13.07 -10.56
N PHE A 47 -3.85 -13.23 -9.23
CA PHE A 47 -5.01 -13.75 -8.53
C PHE A 47 -6.23 -12.84 -8.71
N TYR A 48 -6.09 -11.53 -8.44
CA TYR A 48 -7.21 -10.60 -8.59
C TYR A 48 -7.63 -10.43 -10.05
N ALA A 49 -6.67 -10.40 -10.96
CA ALA A 49 -6.97 -10.37 -12.40
C ALA A 49 -7.80 -11.58 -12.83
N SER A 50 -7.49 -12.77 -12.32
CA SER A 50 -8.26 -13.99 -12.61
C SER A 50 -9.68 -13.98 -12.04
N GLN A 51 -9.95 -13.14 -11.03
CA GLN A 51 -11.29 -12.98 -10.46
C GLN A 51 -12.16 -11.99 -11.24
N GLY A 52 -11.66 -11.43 -12.33
CA GLY A 52 -12.44 -10.55 -13.20
C GLY A 52 -12.28 -9.06 -12.93
N PHE A 53 -11.27 -8.64 -12.18
CA PHE A 53 -10.95 -7.24 -11.93
C PHE A 53 -9.84 -6.74 -12.84
N ASN A 54 -9.86 -5.43 -13.13
CA ASN A 54 -8.63 -4.77 -13.55
C ASN A 54 -7.70 -4.66 -12.36
N VAL A 55 -6.44 -5.02 -12.55
CA VAL A 55 -5.41 -4.85 -11.53
C VAL A 55 -4.51 -3.69 -11.94
N LEU A 56 -4.34 -2.74 -11.03
CA LEU A 56 -3.44 -1.60 -11.18
C LEU A 56 -2.43 -1.66 -10.05
N SER A 57 -1.37 -2.44 -10.26
CA SER A 57 -0.25 -2.55 -9.32
C SER A 57 0.81 -1.53 -9.72
N ILE A 58 0.84 -0.42 -9.02
CA ILE A 58 1.58 0.78 -9.42
C ILE A 58 2.94 0.89 -8.75
N ASP A 59 3.86 1.54 -9.44
CA ASP A 59 4.98 2.21 -8.80
C ASP A 59 4.60 3.68 -8.61
N LEU A 60 4.59 4.15 -7.36
CA LEU A 60 4.35 5.55 -7.05
C LEU A 60 5.41 6.45 -7.72
N PRO A 61 5.11 7.74 -7.96
CA PRO A 61 6.13 8.67 -8.47
C PRO A 61 7.44 8.58 -7.69
N GLY A 62 8.55 8.46 -8.41
CA GLY A 62 9.89 8.32 -7.85
C GLY A 62 10.27 6.91 -7.39
N HIS A 63 9.36 5.94 -7.46
CA HIS A 63 9.59 4.55 -7.06
C HIS A 63 9.69 3.63 -8.27
N GLY A 64 10.49 2.59 -8.15
CA GLY A 64 10.60 1.54 -9.17
C GLY A 64 10.83 2.10 -10.57
N ASN A 65 9.91 1.80 -11.48
CA ASN A 65 10.00 2.19 -12.89
C ASN A 65 9.21 3.47 -13.24
N SER A 66 8.72 4.18 -12.24
CA SER A 66 7.99 5.44 -12.43
C SER A 66 8.93 6.64 -12.30
N ASP A 67 8.67 7.69 -13.11
CA ASP A 67 9.42 8.93 -13.02
C ASP A 67 9.22 9.61 -11.66
N GLY A 68 10.25 10.31 -11.21
CA GLY A 68 10.21 11.17 -10.03
C GLY A 68 9.86 12.64 -10.35
N PRO A 69 9.90 13.45 -9.34
CA PRO A 69 10.27 13.15 -7.94
C PRO A 69 9.19 12.41 -7.16
N ALA A 70 9.58 11.77 -6.04
CA ALA A 70 8.62 11.21 -5.09
C ALA A 70 7.74 12.31 -4.50
N LEU A 71 6.47 12.02 -4.30
CA LEU A 71 5.53 12.95 -3.69
C LEU A 71 5.79 13.06 -2.18
N LYS A 72 5.72 14.28 -1.64
CA LYS A 72 6.24 14.60 -0.31
C LYS A 72 5.23 14.46 0.83
N SER A 73 3.95 14.28 0.51
CA SER A 73 2.90 14.15 1.50
C SER A 73 1.87 13.11 1.12
N ILE A 74 1.18 12.56 2.10
CA ILE A 74 0.07 11.62 1.88
C ILE A 74 -1.04 12.27 1.06
N GLN A 75 -1.33 13.55 1.33
CA GLN A 75 -2.35 14.30 0.59
C GLN A 75 -2.00 14.46 -0.89
N GLU A 76 -0.72 14.71 -1.21
CA GLU A 76 -0.26 14.77 -2.60
C GLU A 76 -0.39 13.42 -3.31
N ILE A 77 -0.08 12.31 -2.62
CA ILE A 77 -0.25 10.96 -3.17
C ILE A 77 -1.74 10.69 -3.43
N SER A 78 -2.59 11.04 -2.50
CA SER A 78 -4.06 10.90 -2.64
C SER A 78 -4.59 11.70 -3.84
N ASN A 79 -4.16 12.94 -4.01
CA ASN A 79 -4.50 13.77 -5.17
C ASN A 79 -3.99 13.13 -6.48
N TRP A 80 -2.80 12.56 -6.43
CA TRP A 80 -2.21 11.87 -7.58
C TRP A 80 -3.04 10.64 -7.99
N VAL A 81 -3.62 9.90 -7.05
CA VAL A 81 -4.54 8.78 -7.35
C VAL A 81 -5.73 9.27 -8.17
N LYS A 82 -6.29 10.43 -7.83
CA LYS A 82 -7.36 11.05 -8.63
C LYS A 82 -6.88 11.36 -10.05
N SER A 83 -5.68 11.89 -10.21
CA SER A 83 -5.08 12.15 -11.53
C SER A 83 -4.87 10.87 -12.33
N LEU A 84 -4.42 9.79 -11.68
CA LEU A 84 -4.32 8.46 -12.29
C LEU A 84 -5.67 7.98 -12.83
N MET A 85 -6.71 8.09 -12.02
CA MET A 85 -8.07 7.70 -12.42
C MET A 85 -8.55 8.49 -13.64
N ASN A 86 -8.29 9.79 -13.67
CA ASN A 86 -8.62 10.64 -14.81
C ASN A 86 -7.88 10.20 -16.09
N THR A 87 -6.61 9.86 -15.96
CA THR A 87 -5.79 9.41 -17.08
C THR A 87 -6.33 8.12 -17.73
N ILE A 88 -6.75 7.16 -16.93
CA ILE A 88 -7.31 5.90 -17.42
C ILE A 88 -8.83 5.93 -17.59
N ASN A 89 -9.44 7.05 -17.29
CA ASN A 89 -10.88 7.31 -17.46
C ASN A 89 -11.77 6.31 -16.73
N ILE A 90 -11.52 6.12 -15.44
CA ILE A 90 -12.36 5.34 -14.54
C ILE A 90 -13.02 6.26 -13.50
N SER A 91 -14.24 5.93 -13.11
CA SER A 91 -15.05 6.74 -12.19
C SER A 91 -15.00 6.26 -10.75
N LYS A 92 -14.71 4.98 -10.52
CA LYS A 92 -14.61 4.38 -9.19
C LYS A 92 -13.49 3.37 -9.12
N ILE A 93 -12.92 3.21 -7.92
CA ILE A 93 -11.79 2.33 -7.68
C ILE A 93 -11.92 1.61 -6.34
N ILE A 94 -11.41 0.39 -6.27
CA ILE A 94 -11.11 -0.30 -5.02
C ILE A 94 -9.65 -0.03 -4.69
N ILE A 95 -9.36 0.45 -3.49
CA ILE A 95 -7.97 0.65 -3.03
C ILE A 95 -7.62 -0.44 -2.04
N VAL A 96 -6.51 -1.13 -2.29
CA VAL A 96 -5.86 -2.05 -1.35
C VAL A 96 -4.51 -1.44 -1.01
N GLY A 97 -4.39 -0.89 0.19
CA GLY A 97 -3.19 -0.21 0.65
C GLY A 97 -2.46 -1.01 1.72
N HIS A 98 -1.15 -1.15 1.56
CA HIS A 98 -0.27 -1.78 2.55
C HIS A 98 0.57 -0.71 3.25
N SER A 99 0.58 -0.71 4.57
CA SER A 99 1.41 0.18 5.39
C SER A 99 1.15 1.66 5.06
N GLN A 100 2.10 2.40 4.47
CA GLN A 100 1.88 3.78 3.98
C GLN A 100 0.65 3.87 3.07
N GLY A 101 0.39 2.86 2.27
CA GLY A 101 -0.79 2.79 1.42
C GLY A 101 -2.11 2.88 2.19
N CYS A 102 -2.12 2.52 3.48
CA CYS A 102 -3.27 2.72 4.36
C CYS A 102 -3.58 4.19 4.57
N LEU A 103 -2.56 5.01 4.83
CA LEU A 103 -2.74 6.46 5.02
C LEU A 103 -3.29 7.10 3.75
N VAL A 104 -2.77 6.71 2.59
CA VAL A 104 -3.26 7.19 1.29
C VAL A 104 -4.71 6.78 1.06
N GLY A 105 -5.05 5.52 1.32
CA GLY A 105 -6.42 5.02 1.20
C GLY A 105 -7.40 5.73 2.11
N ILE A 106 -7.02 5.96 3.36
CA ILE A 106 -7.81 6.71 4.35
C ILE A 106 -8.04 8.15 3.87
N ASP A 107 -6.99 8.84 3.47
CA ASP A 107 -7.09 10.21 2.98
C ASP A 107 -7.96 10.29 1.72
N PHE A 108 -7.74 9.39 0.78
CA PHE A 108 -8.52 9.35 -0.47
C PHE A 108 -10.00 9.08 -0.23
N ALA A 109 -10.33 8.07 0.56
CA ALA A 109 -11.73 7.73 0.88
C ALA A 109 -12.45 8.86 1.62
N SER A 110 -11.73 9.61 2.44
CA SER A 110 -12.27 10.75 3.18
C SER A 110 -12.54 11.97 2.30
N ARG A 111 -11.62 12.29 1.39
CA ARG A 111 -11.72 13.49 0.54
C ARG A 111 -12.45 13.26 -0.78
N TYR A 112 -12.44 12.04 -1.28
CA TYR A 112 -13.04 11.67 -2.56
C TYR A 112 -14.01 10.48 -2.42
N PRO A 113 -15.03 10.59 -1.55
CA PRO A 113 -15.91 9.45 -1.24
C PRO A 113 -16.68 8.92 -2.47
N ASP A 114 -16.92 9.77 -3.47
CA ASP A 114 -17.63 9.37 -4.70
C ASP A 114 -16.75 8.59 -5.69
N LEU A 115 -15.44 8.60 -5.49
CA LEU A 115 -14.47 7.95 -6.39
C LEU A 115 -14.04 6.56 -5.90
N ILE A 116 -14.42 6.15 -4.71
CA ILE A 116 -14.03 4.87 -4.11
C ILE A 116 -15.22 3.93 -3.95
N SER A 117 -15.06 2.68 -4.39
CA SER A 117 -16.06 1.63 -4.20
C SER A 117 -15.94 0.96 -2.84
N SER A 118 -14.72 0.57 -2.49
CA SER A 118 -14.40 -0.05 -1.21
C SER A 118 -12.92 0.13 -0.90
N LEU A 119 -12.55 -0.08 0.36
CA LEU A 119 -11.21 0.17 0.89
C LEU A 119 -10.71 -1.05 1.65
N VAL A 120 -9.50 -1.48 1.35
CA VAL A 120 -8.79 -2.53 2.10
C VAL A 120 -7.52 -1.94 2.68
N LEU A 121 -7.40 -1.98 4.00
CA LEU A 121 -6.28 -1.43 4.76
C LEU A 121 -5.49 -2.59 5.37
N VAL A 122 -4.25 -2.75 4.92
CA VAL A 122 -3.39 -3.88 5.29
C VAL A 122 -2.19 -3.39 6.09
N ALA A 123 -2.06 -3.86 7.32
CA ALA A 123 -0.91 -3.58 8.19
C ALA A 123 -0.63 -2.08 8.35
N GLY A 124 -1.64 -1.31 8.65
CA GLY A 124 -1.51 0.14 8.83
C GLY A 124 -2.44 0.69 9.89
N SER A 125 -2.41 2.00 10.05
CA SER A 125 -3.31 2.75 10.91
C SER A 125 -3.50 4.16 10.38
N TYR A 126 -4.38 4.92 11.01
CA TYR A 126 -4.67 6.32 10.64
C TYR A 126 -3.55 7.29 11.06
N LYS A 127 -2.65 6.85 11.91
CA LYS A 127 -1.49 7.59 12.39
C LYS A 127 -0.31 6.63 12.43
N MET A 128 0.73 6.96 11.71
CA MET A 128 1.92 6.13 11.59
C MET A 128 3.17 6.97 11.88
N PRO A 129 3.42 7.31 13.16
CA PRO A 129 4.59 8.07 13.54
C PRO A 129 5.86 7.25 13.27
N VAL A 130 6.91 7.93 12.83
CA VAL A 130 8.20 7.32 12.51
C VAL A 130 9.25 7.84 13.50
N ASN A 131 10.07 6.92 14.02
CA ASN A 131 11.17 7.28 14.89
C ASN A 131 12.13 8.24 14.16
N GLN A 132 12.53 9.33 14.82
CA GLN A 132 13.41 10.33 14.23
C GLN A 132 14.78 9.76 13.85
N ASP A 133 15.31 8.81 14.62
CA ASP A 133 16.58 8.17 14.29
C ASP A 133 16.50 7.40 12.97
N LEU A 134 15.37 6.76 12.69
CA LEU A 134 15.14 6.08 11.43
C LEU A 134 15.07 7.08 10.26
N ILE A 135 14.38 8.20 10.45
CA ILE A 135 14.31 9.27 9.45
C ILE A 135 15.71 9.82 9.17
N ASP A 136 16.48 10.09 10.20
CA ASP A 136 17.83 10.63 10.08
C ASP A 136 18.77 9.67 9.32
N LEU A 137 18.69 8.37 9.62
CA LEU A 137 19.44 7.34 8.87
C LEU A 137 19.02 7.30 7.38
N ALA A 138 17.73 7.37 7.12
CA ALA A 138 17.21 7.38 5.75
C ALA A 138 17.65 8.63 4.98
N GLU A 139 17.58 9.81 5.60
CA GLU A 139 18.04 11.08 5.01
C GLU A 139 19.54 11.09 4.72
N ALA A 140 20.32 10.43 5.56
CA ALA A 140 21.77 10.26 5.34
C ALA A 140 22.10 9.23 4.26
N GLY A 141 21.09 8.52 3.71
CA GLY A 141 21.30 7.44 2.77
C GLY A 141 21.98 6.20 3.38
N ASP A 142 21.88 6.04 4.72
CA ASP A 142 22.51 4.93 5.43
C ASP A 142 21.68 3.65 5.27
N ASP A 143 22.30 2.58 4.83
CA ASP A 143 21.67 1.26 4.64
C ASP A 143 21.09 0.68 5.93
N LYS A 144 21.51 1.16 7.11
CA LYS A 144 20.91 0.77 8.38
C LYS A 144 19.42 1.04 8.45
N ALA A 145 18.93 2.12 7.80
CA ALA A 145 17.51 2.40 7.75
C ALA A 145 16.73 1.26 7.09
N ILE A 146 17.23 0.78 5.97
CA ILE A 146 16.64 -0.34 5.22
C ILE A 146 16.70 -1.63 6.04
N LEU A 147 17.86 -1.92 6.64
CA LEU A 147 18.06 -3.11 7.46
C LEU A 147 17.15 -3.14 8.68
N LEU A 148 16.93 -2.00 9.34
CA LEU A 148 16.00 -1.89 10.47
C LEU A 148 14.56 -2.13 10.05
N MET A 149 14.13 -1.56 8.93
CA MET A 149 12.79 -1.79 8.41
C MET A 149 12.56 -3.25 8.03
N MET A 150 13.56 -3.90 7.45
CA MET A 150 13.50 -5.34 7.16
C MET A 150 13.39 -6.17 8.44
N LYS A 151 14.16 -5.84 9.45
CA LYS A 151 14.16 -6.56 10.73
C LYS A 151 12.80 -6.46 11.42
N TRP A 152 12.19 -5.28 11.40
CA TRP A 152 10.88 -5.06 12.02
C TRP A 152 9.70 -5.54 11.16
N GLY A 153 9.90 -5.58 9.85
CA GLY A 153 8.85 -5.94 8.90
C GLY A 153 8.49 -7.43 8.87
N TYR A 154 9.40 -8.31 9.30
CA TYR A 154 9.21 -9.75 9.21
C TYR A 154 9.27 -10.44 10.57
N GLU A 155 8.22 -11.17 10.92
CA GLU A 155 8.27 -12.13 12.03
C GLU A 155 8.80 -13.48 11.56
N GLY A 156 8.43 -13.89 10.36
CA GLY A 156 8.67 -15.20 9.81
C GLY A 156 9.88 -15.32 8.85
N SER A 157 10.95 -14.54 9.02
CA SER A 157 12.11 -14.56 8.11
C SER A 157 12.76 -15.95 7.91
N LYS A 158 12.40 -16.91 8.74
CA LYS A 158 12.84 -18.31 8.64
C LYS A 158 12.02 -19.15 7.66
N ALA A 159 10.91 -18.64 7.16
CA ALA A 159 9.93 -19.39 6.39
C ALA A 159 10.11 -19.31 4.86
N PHE A 160 11.06 -18.52 4.36
CA PHE A 160 11.25 -18.37 2.92
C PHE A 160 12.31 -19.33 2.39
N ILE A 161 11.85 -20.43 1.78
CA ILE A 161 12.70 -21.30 0.98
C ILE A 161 13.14 -20.52 -0.26
N GLY A 162 14.44 -20.33 -0.45
CA GLY A 162 15.00 -19.59 -1.58
C GLY A 162 15.33 -18.11 -1.32
N GLY A 163 15.24 -17.68 -0.08
CA GLY A 163 15.65 -16.33 0.36
C GLY A 163 14.46 -15.39 0.55
N ASN A 164 14.69 -14.33 1.33
CA ASN A 164 13.69 -13.34 1.64
C ASN A 164 13.39 -12.47 0.41
N PRO A 165 12.15 -12.51 -0.15
CA PRO A 165 11.83 -11.73 -1.35
C PRO A 165 11.98 -10.23 -1.15
N VAL A 166 11.76 -9.69 0.05
CA VAL A 166 11.98 -8.27 0.34
C VAL A 166 13.45 -7.92 0.30
N LYS A 167 14.32 -8.80 0.76
CA LYS A 167 15.77 -8.59 0.65
C LYS A 167 16.21 -8.46 -0.82
N LYS A 168 15.64 -9.26 -1.70
CA LYS A 168 15.88 -9.15 -3.15
C LYS A 168 15.38 -7.81 -3.72
N ILE A 169 14.21 -7.37 -3.30
CA ILE A 169 13.61 -6.09 -3.73
C ILE A 169 14.49 -4.94 -3.26
N ILE A 170 14.89 -4.93 -2.00
CA ILE A 170 15.70 -3.87 -1.40
C ILE A 170 17.11 -3.85 -2.00
N ASN A 171 17.72 -5.00 -2.23
CA ASN A 171 19.07 -5.08 -2.81
C ASN A 171 19.11 -4.73 -4.31
N SER A 172 17.99 -4.83 -5.01
CA SER A 172 17.92 -4.58 -6.46
C SER A 172 17.75 -3.11 -6.84
N SER A 173 17.43 -2.23 -5.88
CA SER A 173 17.01 -0.85 -6.17
C SER A 173 17.86 0.17 -5.41
N ARG A 174 18.72 0.89 -6.14
CA ARG A 174 19.40 2.09 -5.62
C ARG A 174 18.40 3.19 -5.25
N GLU A 175 17.28 3.24 -5.92
CA GLU A 175 16.24 4.27 -5.82
C GLU A 175 15.51 4.23 -4.47
N ILE A 176 15.44 3.06 -3.81
CA ILE A 176 14.84 2.94 -2.46
C ILE A 176 15.50 3.90 -1.47
N ARG A 177 16.81 4.08 -1.56
CA ARG A 177 17.54 4.96 -0.64
C ARG A 177 17.12 6.42 -0.81
N GLU A 178 16.83 6.83 -2.04
CA GLU A 178 16.45 8.22 -2.35
C GLU A 178 15.03 8.53 -1.93
N VAL A 179 14.11 7.57 -2.02
CA VAL A 179 12.68 7.79 -1.75
C VAL A 179 12.25 7.42 -0.34
N LEU A 180 13.03 6.59 0.36
CA LEU A 180 12.64 6.12 1.70
C LEU A 180 12.47 7.26 2.69
N ALA A 181 13.41 8.22 2.73
CA ALA A 181 13.30 9.37 3.62
C ALA A 181 12.08 10.23 3.30
N VAL A 182 11.77 10.44 2.04
CA VAL A 182 10.58 11.17 1.58
C VAL A 182 9.32 10.48 2.09
N ASP A 183 9.23 9.17 1.92
CA ASP A 183 8.08 8.38 2.35
C ASP A 183 7.90 8.36 3.87
N LEU A 184 8.99 8.17 4.62
CA LEU A 184 8.94 8.16 6.09
C LEU A 184 8.51 9.53 6.64
N ASN A 185 8.98 10.61 6.06
CA ASN A 185 8.53 11.95 6.42
C ASN A 185 7.05 12.17 6.07
N ALA A 186 6.59 11.70 4.92
CA ALA A 186 5.19 11.79 4.52
C ALA A 186 4.28 11.07 5.53
N CYS A 187 4.65 9.87 5.95
CA CYS A 187 3.92 9.11 6.97
C CYS A 187 3.91 9.84 8.33
N ASN A 188 5.09 10.29 8.77
CA ASN A 188 5.25 10.94 10.07
C ASN A 188 4.49 12.27 10.16
N ASN A 189 4.39 12.99 9.05
CA ASN A 189 3.76 14.32 8.98
C ASN A 189 2.25 14.27 8.70
N TYR A 190 1.67 13.10 8.44
CA TYR A 190 0.23 12.99 8.22
C TYR A 190 -0.53 13.10 9.54
N LYS A 191 -1.25 14.22 9.72
CA LYS A 191 -1.96 14.55 10.97
C LYS A 191 -3.49 14.53 10.85
N ASP A 192 -4.01 14.35 9.63
CA ASP A 192 -5.46 14.40 9.36
C ASP A 192 -6.18 13.06 9.54
N GLY A 193 -5.46 11.99 9.91
CA GLY A 193 -5.98 10.62 9.93
C GLY A 193 -7.20 10.45 10.82
N GLU A 194 -7.18 10.99 12.04
CA GLU A 194 -8.30 10.85 12.97
C GLU A 194 -9.59 11.48 12.44
N LYS A 195 -9.49 12.68 11.88
CA LYS A 195 -10.63 13.34 11.22
C LYS A 195 -11.10 12.59 9.99
N ALA A 196 -10.16 12.03 9.23
CA ALA A 196 -10.47 11.30 8.01
C ALA A 196 -11.29 10.04 8.28
N LEU A 197 -11.03 9.30 9.36
CA LEU A 197 -11.76 8.07 9.68
C LEU A 197 -13.28 8.29 9.76
N ASN A 198 -13.71 9.40 10.33
CA ASN A 198 -15.14 9.73 10.49
C ASN A 198 -15.84 10.06 9.15
N LYS A 199 -15.07 10.32 8.10
CA LYS A 199 -15.58 10.66 6.77
C LYS A 199 -15.57 9.48 5.80
N ILE A 200 -15.07 8.32 6.23
CA ILE A 200 -15.06 7.12 5.40
C ILE A 200 -16.43 6.47 5.46
N ASN A 201 -17.12 6.45 4.33
CA ASN A 201 -18.48 5.89 4.21
C ASN A 201 -18.51 4.56 3.45
N CYS A 202 -17.49 4.25 2.66
CA CYS A 202 -17.44 3.00 1.91
C CYS A 202 -17.20 1.79 2.81
N SER A 203 -17.58 0.61 2.35
CA SER A 203 -17.22 -0.65 3.00
C SER A 203 -15.71 -0.77 3.09
N THR A 204 -15.21 -1.13 4.27
CA THR A 204 -13.78 -1.17 4.56
C THR A 204 -13.41 -2.50 5.21
N LEU A 205 -12.33 -3.12 4.73
CA LEU A 205 -11.72 -4.29 5.33
C LEU A 205 -10.36 -3.90 5.91
N CYS A 206 -10.14 -4.19 7.19
CA CYS A 206 -8.85 -3.99 7.86
C CYS A 206 -8.22 -5.35 8.16
N ILE A 207 -7.00 -5.57 7.68
CA ILE A 207 -6.25 -6.81 7.87
C ILE A 207 -4.99 -6.51 8.66
N PHE A 208 -4.79 -7.23 9.75
CA PHE A 208 -3.64 -7.07 10.64
C PHE A 208 -2.89 -8.38 10.84
N GLY A 209 -1.57 -8.29 10.99
CA GLY A 209 -0.74 -9.39 11.48
C GLY A 209 -0.68 -9.37 13.00
N GLU A 210 -0.94 -10.50 13.63
CA GLU A 210 -0.93 -10.62 15.10
C GLU A 210 0.39 -10.16 15.72
N LEU A 211 1.51 -10.40 15.03
CA LEU A 211 2.87 -10.15 15.51
C LEU A 211 3.51 -8.92 14.86
N ASP A 212 2.74 -8.04 14.27
CA ASP A 212 3.25 -6.82 13.63
C ASP A 212 3.94 -5.91 14.66
N LYS A 213 5.23 -5.66 14.46
CA LYS A 213 6.06 -4.81 15.33
C LYS A 213 6.09 -3.36 14.87
N MET A 214 5.77 -3.09 13.60
CA MET A 214 5.75 -1.74 13.05
C MET A 214 4.43 -1.04 13.33
N VAL A 215 3.33 -1.77 13.20
CA VAL A 215 1.98 -1.28 13.56
C VAL A 215 1.37 -2.28 14.52
N PRO A 216 1.55 -2.10 15.82
CA PRO A 216 1.01 -3.01 16.84
C PRO A 216 -0.50 -3.21 16.70
N LEU A 217 -0.96 -4.42 16.94
CA LEU A 217 -2.36 -4.81 16.75
C LEU A 217 -3.35 -3.84 17.43
N LYS A 218 -3.03 -3.41 18.65
CA LYS A 218 -3.85 -2.46 19.40
C LYS A 218 -4.04 -1.13 18.67
N VAL A 219 -3.00 -0.66 17.99
CA VAL A 219 -3.06 0.61 17.21
C VAL A 219 -3.91 0.42 15.96
N GLY A 220 -3.75 -0.70 15.28
CA GLY A 220 -4.55 -1.03 14.10
C GLY A 220 -6.03 -1.21 14.39
N THR A 221 -6.37 -1.98 15.43
CA THR A 221 -7.77 -2.23 15.80
C THR A 221 -8.49 -0.98 16.28
N LYS A 222 -7.79 -0.03 16.91
CA LYS A 222 -8.35 1.29 17.23
C LYS A 222 -8.84 2.01 15.97
N MET A 223 -8.10 1.90 14.88
CA MET A 223 -8.53 2.45 13.58
C MET A 223 -9.80 1.78 13.07
N SER A 224 -9.80 0.45 13.01
CA SER A 224 -10.95 -0.28 12.46
C SER A 224 -12.23 -0.03 13.27
N ASP A 225 -12.13 0.10 14.58
CA ASP A 225 -13.27 0.41 15.45
C ASP A 225 -13.86 1.79 15.17
N ALA A 226 -13.06 2.72 14.66
CA ALA A 226 -13.50 4.08 14.34
C ALA A 226 -14.11 4.23 12.94
N ILE A 227 -13.96 3.25 12.07
CA ILE A 227 -14.54 3.26 10.71
C ILE A 227 -15.92 2.61 10.75
N LYS A 228 -16.94 3.35 10.35
CA LYS A 228 -18.35 2.96 10.48
C LYS A 228 -18.71 1.61 9.84
N ASN A 229 -18.26 1.37 8.62
CA ASN A 229 -18.57 0.17 7.84
C ASN A 229 -17.32 -0.70 7.67
N SER A 230 -16.70 -1.10 8.76
CA SER A 230 -15.47 -1.88 8.71
C SER A 230 -15.64 -3.32 9.19
N GLU A 231 -14.86 -4.21 8.59
CA GLU A 231 -14.59 -5.56 9.06
C GLU A 231 -13.14 -5.65 9.48
N THR A 232 -12.84 -6.37 10.53
CA THR A 232 -11.48 -6.59 11.03
C THR A 232 -11.10 -8.06 10.90
N LYS A 233 -9.95 -8.34 10.29
CA LYS A 233 -9.36 -9.67 10.20
C LYS A 233 -7.95 -9.66 10.74
N ILE A 234 -7.66 -10.58 11.64
CA ILE A 234 -6.34 -10.73 12.26
C ILE A 234 -5.77 -12.07 11.80
N ILE A 235 -4.56 -12.03 11.22
CA ILE A 235 -3.87 -13.24 10.76
C ILE A 235 -2.84 -13.63 11.81
N SER A 236 -2.96 -14.87 12.32
CA SER A 236 -2.06 -15.43 13.33
C SER A 236 -0.67 -15.71 12.78
N ASN A 237 0.36 -15.65 13.61
CA ASN A 237 1.75 -15.91 13.25
C ASN A 237 2.23 -15.09 12.06
N CYS A 238 1.83 -13.84 12.00
CA CYS A 238 2.09 -12.95 10.88
C CYS A 238 2.56 -11.60 11.39
N GLY A 239 3.64 -11.09 10.79
CA GLY A 239 4.18 -9.76 11.06
C GLY A 239 3.60 -8.70 10.13
N HIS A 240 4.39 -7.68 9.86
CA HIS A 240 3.98 -6.51 9.06
C HIS A 240 3.83 -6.82 7.56
N MET A 241 4.67 -7.67 7.00
CA MET A 241 4.68 -7.98 5.58
C MET A 241 3.70 -9.12 5.23
N ILE A 242 2.45 -8.91 5.54
CA ILE A 242 1.34 -9.85 5.29
C ILE A 242 1.29 -10.26 3.81
N VAL A 243 1.58 -9.32 2.93
CA VAL A 243 1.60 -9.51 1.47
C VAL A 243 2.51 -10.66 1.01
N PHE A 244 3.54 -10.97 1.79
CA PHE A 244 4.45 -12.10 1.56
C PHE A 244 4.27 -13.23 2.57
N GLU A 245 4.19 -12.90 3.85
CA GLU A 245 4.15 -13.91 4.92
C GLU A 245 2.88 -14.79 4.85
N LYS A 246 1.75 -14.17 4.48
CA LYS A 246 0.43 -14.83 4.44
C LYS A 246 -0.35 -14.44 3.18
N ALA A 247 0.32 -14.47 2.04
CA ALA A 247 -0.26 -14.06 0.77
C ALA A 247 -1.53 -14.81 0.41
N PHE A 248 -1.55 -16.13 0.60
CA PHE A 248 -2.73 -16.96 0.30
C PHE A 248 -3.92 -16.57 1.17
N GLU A 249 -3.74 -16.48 2.48
CA GLU A 249 -4.81 -16.10 3.42
C GLU A 249 -5.33 -14.70 3.12
N MET A 250 -4.42 -13.75 2.90
CA MET A 250 -4.79 -12.37 2.56
C MET A 250 -5.63 -12.29 1.28
N ARG A 251 -5.21 -13.00 0.21
CA ARG A 251 -5.97 -13.02 -1.05
C ARG A 251 -7.40 -13.52 -0.85
N GLN A 252 -7.58 -14.57 -0.06
CA GLN A 252 -8.90 -15.11 0.23
C GLN A 252 -9.78 -14.11 1.00
N LEU A 253 -9.22 -13.45 1.99
CA LEU A 253 -9.94 -12.44 2.77
C LEU A 253 -10.37 -11.25 1.89
N VAL A 254 -9.47 -10.75 1.05
CA VAL A 254 -9.77 -9.66 0.13
C VAL A 254 -10.82 -10.07 -0.89
N LYS A 255 -10.68 -11.26 -1.50
CA LYS A 255 -11.67 -11.80 -2.44
C LYS A 255 -13.06 -11.87 -1.82
N GLN A 256 -13.18 -12.47 -0.64
CA GLN A 256 -14.47 -12.60 0.06
C GLN A 256 -15.11 -11.24 0.32
N PHE A 257 -14.30 -10.24 0.66
CA PHE A 257 -14.77 -8.89 0.92
C PHE A 257 -15.23 -8.15 -0.34
N ILE A 258 -14.43 -8.14 -1.40
CA ILE A 258 -14.74 -7.35 -2.61
C ILE A 258 -15.82 -7.98 -3.50
N MET A 259 -16.14 -9.25 -3.29
CA MET A 259 -17.16 -9.98 -4.07
C MET A 259 -18.51 -10.11 -3.35
N LYS A 260 -18.71 -9.39 -2.25
CA LYS A 260 -19.99 -9.33 -1.55
C LYS A 260 -21.07 -8.56 -2.31
#